data_e65e0027d7fbbb3c6d09b918e8ed6a2d
#
_entry.id   e65e0027d7fbbb3c6d09b918e8ed6a2d
#
_cell.length_a   1.000
_cell.length_b   1.000
_cell.length_c   1.000
_cell.angle_alpha   90.00
_cell.angle_beta   90.00
_cell.angle_gamma   90.00
#
_symmetry.space_group_name_H-M   'P 1'
#
loop_
_entity.id
_entity.type
_entity.pdbx_description
1 polymer ?
#
loop_
_entity_poly.entity_id
_entity_poly.type
_entity_poly.pdbx_seq_one_letter_code
_entity_poly.pdbx_strand_id
1 'polypeptide(L)'
;MSRIQEILKRAEREGSVHRTRPFAAEGPAVGSPSAAAAATVPMPAMPPLQAPEPRSVEAALDRRLVAAFSPQSLAAEQYRSLRTRVKSAEHGRAMRTIVITSPNKGDGKSLTAANLALTMAQEFQHRVLLVDGDLRRPAIHGLFGLSDTPGLSDVLRGGASIDDALVALPEHALTILPSGPLPSHPAELLGSTAMRRLLETLRTRFDRILIDMPPVAPLADVSIALGMVDGLLMIVRAGVTPKPAIERALSGLDLSKVLGLVLNDAGTGSASYGYGHEYVAG
;
A
#
# COMPACT_ATOMS: atom_id res chain seq x y z
N MET A 1 -21.01 18.29 14.51
CA MET A 1 -19.59 18.43 14.11
C MET A 1 -19.32 17.49 12.95
N SER A 2 -18.60 17.91 11.93
CA SER A 2 -18.35 17.08 10.75
C SER A 2 -17.41 15.92 11.12
N ARG A 3 -17.68 14.72 10.59
CA ARG A 3 -16.85 13.51 10.75
C ARG A 3 -15.39 13.73 10.35
N ILE A 4 -15.14 14.69 9.45
CA ILE A 4 -13.80 15.16 9.03
C ILE A 4 -13.06 15.86 10.20
N GLN A 5 -13.77 16.65 11.00
CA GLN A 5 -13.18 17.31 12.19
C GLN A 5 -12.84 16.30 13.28
N GLU A 6 -13.58 15.20 13.37
CA GLU A 6 -13.27 14.10 14.29
C GLU A 6 -12.01 13.34 13.86
N ILE A 7 -11.85 13.04 12.57
CA ILE A 7 -10.64 12.37 12.05
C ILE A 7 -9.41 13.25 12.25
N LEU A 8 -9.51 14.55 11.97
CA LEU A 8 -8.42 15.50 12.18
C LEU A 8 -8.09 15.67 13.68
N LYS A 9 -9.10 15.78 14.55
CA LYS A 9 -8.93 15.84 16.02
C LYS A 9 -8.42 14.52 16.60
N ARG A 10 -8.77 13.38 15.99
CA ARG A 10 -8.29 12.07 16.42
C ARG A 10 -6.82 11.91 16.06
N ALA A 11 -6.40 12.32 14.86
CA ALA A 11 -4.99 12.38 14.48
C ALA A 11 -4.15 13.30 15.37
N GLU A 12 -4.76 14.37 15.92
CA GLU A 12 -4.11 15.26 16.89
C GLU A 12 -4.06 14.70 18.32
N ARG A 13 -4.99 13.79 18.69
CA ARG A 13 -5.11 13.24 20.06
C ARG A 13 -4.43 11.89 20.27
N GLU A 14 -4.20 11.08 19.24
CA GLU A 14 -3.61 9.74 19.39
C GLU A 14 -2.08 9.74 19.61
N GLY A 15 -1.52 10.85 20.13
CA GLY A 15 -0.22 10.85 20.79
C GLY A 15 -0.21 10.24 22.20
N SER A 16 -1.33 9.76 22.73
CA SER A 16 -1.41 9.22 24.09
C SER A 16 -1.99 7.81 24.16
N VAL A 17 -1.20 6.94 24.77
CA VAL A 17 -1.38 5.53 25.09
C VAL A 17 -2.69 5.26 25.84
N HIS A 18 -3.47 4.24 25.42
CA HIS A 18 -4.41 3.56 26.30
C HIS A 18 -4.20 2.05 26.36
N ARG A 19 -4.00 1.57 27.60
CA ARG A 19 -3.95 0.16 27.99
C ARG A 19 -5.31 -0.49 27.78
N THR A 20 -5.36 -1.64 27.12
CA THR A 20 -6.53 -2.51 27.05
C THR A 20 -6.41 -3.62 28.10
N ARG A 21 -7.48 -3.78 28.90
CA ARG A 21 -7.70 -4.93 29.78
C ARG A 21 -8.26 -6.12 28.95
N PRO A 22 -7.92 -7.38 29.30
CA PRO A 22 -8.49 -8.54 28.63
C PRO A 22 -9.93 -8.80 29.14
N PHE A 23 -10.82 -9.12 28.21
CA PHE A 23 -12.18 -9.56 28.47
C PHE A 23 -12.23 -11.09 28.42
N ALA A 24 -12.66 -11.71 29.51
CA ALA A 24 -12.97 -13.14 29.58
C ALA A 24 -14.40 -13.36 29.07
N ALA A 25 -14.60 -14.31 28.18
CA ALA A 25 -15.91 -14.76 27.75
C ALA A 25 -16.04 -16.27 28.00
N GLU A 26 -16.86 -16.63 28.97
CA GLU A 26 -17.45 -17.96 29.10
C GLU A 26 -18.72 -18.03 28.25
N GLY A 27 -18.93 -19.12 27.54
CA GLY A 27 -20.18 -19.42 26.83
C GLY A 27 -20.29 -20.91 26.47
N PRO A 28 -21.48 -21.52 26.48
CA PRO A 28 -21.70 -22.95 26.71
C PRO A 28 -21.55 -23.81 25.46
N ALA A 29 -21.19 -25.07 25.71
CA ALA A 29 -21.05 -26.17 24.76
C ALA A 29 -22.40 -26.55 24.14
N VAL A 30 -22.47 -26.74 22.82
CA VAL A 30 -23.58 -27.39 22.11
C VAL A 30 -23.01 -28.49 21.23
N GLY A 31 -23.72 -29.62 21.34
CA GLY A 31 -23.32 -30.96 20.91
C GLY A 31 -23.10 -31.16 19.41
N SER A 32 -22.31 -32.16 19.14
CA SER A 32 -21.98 -32.70 17.82
C SER A 32 -23.11 -33.54 17.20
N PRO A 33 -23.39 -33.42 15.92
CA PRO A 33 -24.05 -34.49 15.17
C PRO A 33 -23.07 -35.36 14.38
N SER A 34 -23.38 -36.62 14.40
CA SER A 34 -22.79 -37.81 13.79
C SER A 34 -22.33 -37.65 12.33
N ALA A 35 -21.19 -38.27 12.05
CA ALA A 35 -20.57 -38.41 10.75
C ALA A 35 -21.36 -39.32 9.81
N ALA A 36 -21.75 -38.79 8.65
CA ALA A 36 -22.07 -39.58 7.46
C ALA A 36 -20.87 -39.52 6.50
N ALA A 37 -20.32 -40.68 6.17
CA ALA A 37 -19.17 -40.83 5.28
C ALA A 37 -19.56 -40.42 3.85
N ALA A 38 -19.03 -39.31 3.38
CA ALA A 38 -19.05 -38.93 1.98
C ALA A 38 -17.76 -39.43 1.32
N ALA A 39 -17.91 -40.26 0.28
CA ALA A 39 -16.79 -40.75 -0.53
C ALA A 39 -16.07 -39.59 -1.22
N THR A 40 -14.82 -39.37 -0.85
CA THR A 40 -13.94 -38.43 -1.50
C THR A 40 -13.42 -38.99 -2.82
N VAL A 41 -13.88 -38.41 -3.92
CA VAL A 41 -13.25 -38.59 -5.23
C VAL A 41 -11.91 -37.83 -5.19
N PRO A 42 -10.76 -38.46 -5.48
CA PRO A 42 -9.49 -37.78 -5.49
C PRO A 42 -9.46 -36.77 -6.67
N MET A 43 -9.47 -35.49 -6.38
CA MET A 43 -9.13 -34.46 -7.37
C MET A 43 -7.66 -34.61 -7.76
N PRO A 44 -7.33 -34.56 -9.08
CA PRO A 44 -5.93 -34.52 -9.49
C PRO A 44 -5.26 -33.30 -8.85
N ALA A 45 -4.11 -33.52 -8.21
CA ALA A 45 -3.29 -32.45 -7.65
C ALA A 45 -2.90 -31.50 -8.77
N MET A 46 -3.40 -30.27 -8.73
CA MET A 46 -2.88 -29.20 -9.59
C MET A 46 -1.39 -29.00 -9.30
N PRO A 47 -0.54 -28.93 -10.33
CA PRO A 47 0.87 -28.61 -10.11
C PRO A 47 0.96 -27.26 -9.39
N PRO A 48 1.92 -27.08 -8.46
CA PRO A 48 2.10 -25.80 -7.80
C PRO A 48 2.31 -24.72 -8.88
N LEU A 49 1.51 -23.66 -8.82
CA LEU A 49 1.69 -22.48 -9.65
C LEU A 49 3.12 -22.01 -9.45
N GLN A 50 3.98 -22.26 -10.44
CA GLN A 50 5.33 -21.75 -10.45
C GLN A 50 5.23 -20.22 -10.40
N ALA A 51 5.84 -19.61 -9.40
CA ALA A 51 6.02 -18.18 -9.38
C ALA A 51 6.76 -17.80 -10.69
N PRO A 52 6.36 -16.70 -11.37
CA PRO A 52 7.05 -16.28 -12.58
C PRO A 52 8.53 -16.15 -12.28
N GLU A 53 9.37 -16.73 -13.14
CA GLU A 53 10.81 -16.55 -13.04
C GLU A 53 11.11 -15.05 -13.19
N PRO A 54 11.77 -14.43 -12.20
CA PRO A 54 11.99 -13.01 -12.22
C PRO A 54 12.95 -12.64 -13.36
N ARG A 55 12.58 -11.66 -14.19
CA ARG A 55 13.56 -10.91 -14.96
C ARG A 55 14.47 -10.22 -13.94
N SER A 56 15.64 -10.77 -13.65
CA SER A 56 16.65 -10.11 -12.83
C SER A 56 17.20 -8.92 -13.61
N VAL A 57 16.84 -7.73 -13.16
CA VAL A 57 17.40 -6.48 -13.68
C VAL A 57 18.30 -5.93 -12.58
N GLU A 58 19.57 -5.69 -12.89
CA GLU A 58 20.40 -4.80 -12.07
C GLU A 58 19.78 -3.41 -12.14
N ALA A 59 18.93 -3.12 -11.18
CA ALA A 59 18.15 -1.88 -11.14
C ALA A 59 19.06 -0.74 -10.65
N ALA A 60 19.21 0.30 -11.43
CA ALA A 60 19.80 1.56 -10.98
C ALA A 60 18.79 2.30 -10.09
N LEU A 61 18.72 1.92 -8.82
CA LEU A 61 17.77 2.50 -7.86
C LEU A 61 18.06 3.98 -7.61
N ASP A 62 17.02 4.80 -7.52
CA ASP A 62 17.14 6.20 -7.12
C ASP A 62 17.58 6.29 -5.64
N ARG A 63 18.55 7.15 -5.35
CA ARG A 63 19.12 7.33 -3.99
C ARG A 63 18.09 7.79 -2.95
N ARG A 64 16.95 8.31 -3.37
CA ARG A 64 15.83 8.66 -2.48
C ARG A 64 15.08 7.44 -1.94
N LEU A 65 15.35 6.25 -2.45
CA LEU A 65 14.86 4.99 -1.88
C LEU A 65 15.67 4.62 -0.64
N VAL A 66 15.46 5.39 0.43
CA VAL A 66 16.24 5.30 1.68
C VAL A 66 16.10 3.93 2.35
N ALA A 67 14.99 3.23 2.14
CA ALA A 67 14.79 1.87 2.65
C ALA A 67 15.79 0.86 2.03
N ALA A 68 16.28 1.12 0.80
CA ALA A 68 17.28 0.30 0.14
C ALA A 68 18.71 0.78 0.46
N PHE A 69 18.98 2.09 0.30
CA PHE A 69 20.36 2.62 0.38
C PHE A 69 20.85 2.96 1.79
N SER A 70 19.94 3.32 2.68
CA SER A 70 20.29 3.80 4.01
C SER A 70 19.36 3.21 5.07
N PRO A 71 19.33 1.87 5.21
CA PRO A 71 18.34 1.19 6.06
C PRO A 71 18.47 1.56 7.55
N GLN A 72 19.60 2.09 7.98
CA GLN A 72 19.81 2.54 9.37
C GLN A 72 19.53 4.04 9.57
N SER A 73 19.13 4.76 8.54
CA SER A 73 18.81 6.17 8.65
C SER A 73 17.51 6.41 9.41
N LEU A 74 17.37 7.61 10.00
CA LEU A 74 16.13 8.05 10.64
C LEU A 74 14.94 7.99 9.66
N ALA A 75 15.16 8.34 8.39
CA ALA A 75 14.13 8.28 7.38
C ALA A 75 13.66 6.84 7.11
N ALA A 76 14.57 5.86 7.06
CA ALA A 76 14.20 4.45 6.93
C ALA A 76 13.42 3.95 8.17
N GLU A 77 13.81 4.42 9.38
CA GLU A 77 13.07 4.11 10.62
C GLU A 77 11.64 4.68 10.61
N GLN A 78 11.45 5.86 10.05
CA GLN A 78 10.11 6.44 9.87
C GLN A 78 9.25 5.56 8.94
N TYR A 79 9.79 4.96 7.87
CA TYR A 79 9.06 4.01 7.04
C TYR A 79 8.76 2.70 7.76
N ARG A 80 9.65 2.18 8.61
CA ARG A 80 9.36 1.03 9.49
C ARG A 80 8.22 1.33 10.47
N SER A 81 8.24 2.51 11.07
CA SER A 81 7.16 2.99 11.93
C SER A 81 5.84 3.12 11.16
N LEU A 82 5.87 3.67 9.93
CA LEU A 82 4.70 3.76 9.06
C LEU A 82 4.14 2.37 8.73
N ARG A 83 4.99 1.40 8.36
CA ARG A 83 4.57 0.00 8.15
C ARG A 83 3.83 -0.56 9.36
N THR A 84 4.40 -0.38 10.56
CA THR A 84 3.78 -0.85 11.81
C THR A 84 2.41 -0.18 12.05
N ARG A 85 2.29 1.12 11.80
CA ARG A 85 1.03 1.84 11.92
C ARG A 85 -0.02 1.37 10.91
N VAL A 86 0.38 1.11 9.67
CA VAL A 86 -0.51 0.54 8.64
C VAL A 86 -1.05 -0.81 9.10
N LYS A 87 -0.16 -1.69 9.58
CA LYS A 87 -0.56 -3.00 10.13
C LYS A 87 -1.51 -2.88 11.34
N SER A 88 -1.26 -1.92 12.23
CA SER A 88 -2.15 -1.66 13.37
C SER A 88 -3.52 -1.11 12.94
N ALA A 89 -3.58 -0.32 11.86
CA ALA A 89 -4.83 0.24 11.33
C ALA A 89 -5.74 -0.80 10.66
N GLU A 90 -5.26 -2.02 10.45
CA GLU A 90 -6.06 -3.11 9.87
C GLU A 90 -7.17 -3.62 10.80
N HIS A 91 -7.08 -3.36 12.11
CA HIS A 91 -8.09 -3.74 13.11
C HIS A 91 -8.66 -5.16 12.94
N GLY A 92 -7.77 -6.13 12.62
CA GLY A 92 -8.15 -7.53 12.39
C GLY A 92 -8.73 -7.83 11.01
N ARG A 93 -8.80 -6.86 10.10
CA ARG A 93 -9.13 -7.08 8.68
C ARG A 93 -7.84 -7.27 7.89
N ALA A 94 -7.76 -8.31 7.09
CA ALA A 94 -6.63 -8.47 6.16
C ALA A 94 -6.74 -7.41 5.04
N MET A 95 -5.97 -6.34 5.13
CA MET A 95 -5.90 -5.31 4.07
C MET A 95 -4.78 -5.62 3.11
N ARG A 96 -5.08 -6.39 2.08
CA ARG A 96 -4.08 -6.81 1.09
C ARG A 96 -3.74 -5.71 0.10
N THR A 97 -4.73 -4.92 -0.33
CA THR A 97 -4.59 -3.93 -1.39
C THR A 97 -4.79 -2.53 -0.84
N ILE A 98 -3.74 -1.72 -0.87
CA ILE A 98 -3.72 -0.37 -0.33
C ILE A 98 -3.33 0.62 -1.43
N VAL A 99 -4.19 1.61 -1.67
CA VAL A 99 -3.90 2.75 -2.55
C VAL A 99 -3.09 3.79 -1.79
N ILE A 100 -2.09 4.35 -2.48
CA ILE A 100 -1.31 5.50 -2.00
C ILE A 100 -1.56 6.65 -2.96
N THR A 101 -2.05 7.77 -2.44
CA THR A 101 -2.38 8.96 -3.21
C THR A 101 -2.06 10.23 -2.42
N SER A 102 -2.39 11.39 -2.97
CA SER A 102 -2.16 12.70 -2.33
C SER A 102 -3.21 13.71 -2.76
N PRO A 103 -3.40 14.83 -2.03
CA PRO A 103 -4.22 15.93 -2.48
C PRO A 103 -3.66 16.59 -3.75
N ASN A 104 -2.34 16.81 -3.82
CA ASN A 104 -1.70 17.52 -4.92
C ASN A 104 -0.55 16.72 -5.52
N LYS A 105 -0.18 17.11 -6.75
CA LYS A 105 1.07 16.65 -7.36
C LYS A 105 2.26 17.19 -6.55
N GLY A 106 3.27 16.35 -6.37
CA GLY A 106 4.52 16.73 -5.67
C GLY A 106 4.49 16.54 -4.16
N ASP A 107 3.40 16.01 -3.59
CA ASP A 107 3.31 15.70 -2.16
C ASP A 107 4.17 14.49 -1.74
N GLY A 108 4.77 13.76 -2.71
CA GLY A 108 5.70 12.65 -2.46
C GLY A 108 5.07 11.27 -2.43
N LYS A 109 3.85 11.10 -2.98
CA LYS A 109 3.11 9.82 -3.02
C LYS A 109 3.93 8.63 -3.54
N SER A 110 4.50 8.75 -4.75
CA SER A 110 5.23 7.67 -5.41
C SER A 110 6.50 7.27 -4.66
N LEU A 111 7.24 8.25 -4.14
CA LEU A 111 8.43 8.00 -3.33
C LEU A 111 8.07 7.33 -2.00
N THR A 112 6.97 7.76 -1.37
CA THR A 112 6.46 7.13 -0.15
C THR A 112 5.96 5.71 -0.42
N ALA A 113 5.24 5.49 -1.53
CA ALA A 113 4.79 4.16 -1.95
C ALA A 113 5.97 3.20 -2.14
N ALA A 114 7.01 3.64 -2.85
CA ALA A 114 8.20 2.85 -3.13
C ALA A 114 8.99 2.49 -1.86
N ASN A 115 9.26 3.46 -0.98
CA ASN A 115 9.96 3.20 0.28
C ASN A 115 9.13 2.33 1.25
N LEU A 116 7.81 2.53 1.30
CA LEU A 116 6.93 1.70 2.11
C LEU A 116 6.88 0.26 1.58
N ALA A 117 6.83 0.06 0.25
CA ALA A 117 6.85 -1.25 -0.39
C ALA A 117 8.15 -1.99 -0.07
N LEU A 118 9.31 -1.34 -0.22
CA LEU A 118 10.61 -1.87 0.17
C LEU A 118 10.64 -2.28 1.65
N THR A 119 10.12 -1.42 2.52
CA THR A 119 10.10 -1.67 3.96
C THR A 119 9.17 -2.83 4.32
N MET A 120 8.04 -3.00 3.62
CA MET A 120 7.13 -4.13 3.80
C MET A 120 7.73 -5.43 3.26
N ALA A 121 8.45 -5.38 2.14
CA ALA A 121 9.11 -6.53 1.53
C ALA A 121 10.27 -7.08 2.39
N GLN A 122 10.87 -6.26 3.24
CA GLN A 122 11.88 -6.71 4.22
C GLN A 122 11.27 -7.55 5.37
N GLU A 123 9.96 -7.58 5.51
CA GLU A 123 9.29 -8.44 6.49
C GLU A 123 9.32 -9.90 6.02
N PHE A 124 9.78 -10.79 6.87
CA PHE A 124 9.98 -12.19 6.52
C PHE A 124 8.68 -12.86 6.03
N GLN A 125 8.78 -13.61 4.93
CA GLN A 125 7.68 -14.37 4.30
C GLN A 125 6.54 -13.54 3.67
N HIS A 126 6.68 -12.23 3.48
CA HIS A 126 5.67 -11.45 2.77
C HIS A 126 6.04 -11.24 1.31
N ARG A 127 5.13 -11.63 0.41
CA ARG A 127 5.22 -11.32 -1.02
C ARG A 127 4.56 -9.98 -1.26
N VAL A 128 5.37 -8.97 -1.57
CA VAL A 128 4.92 -7.59 -1.76
C VAL A 128 4.96 -7.22 -3.24
N LEU A 129 3.87 -6.62 -3.72
CA LEU A 129 3.76 -6.04 -5.04
C LEU A 129 3.57 -4.53 -4.94
N LEU A 130 4.35 -3.78 -5.71
CA LEU A 130 4.16 -2.37 -5.95
C LEU A 130 3.65 -2.16 -7.38
N VAL A 131 2.49 -1.53 -7.53
CA VAL A 131 1.86 -1.25 -8.82
C VAL A 131 1.92 0.25 -9.10
N ASP A 132 2.40 0.62 -10.28
CA ASP A 132 2.28 1.99 -10.78
C ASP A 132 0.91 2.16 -11.45
N GLY A 133 -0.06 2.67 -10.69
CA GLY A 133 -1.42 2.96 -11.13
C GLY A 133 -1.61 4.42 -11.59
N ASP A 134 -0.55 5.26 -11.52
CA ASP A 134 -0.59 6.61 -12.08
C ASP A 134 -0.37 6.58 -13.60
N LEU A 135 -1.37 6.09 -14.32
CA LEU A 135 -1.36 5.99 -15.78
C LEU A 135 -1.31 7.35 -16.50
N ARG A 136 -1.23 8.46 -15.76
CA ARG A 136 -1.10 9.80 -16.32
C ARG A 136 0.33 10.33 -16.21
N ARG A 137 1.01 10.03 -15.11
CA ARG A 137 2.38 10.48 -14.80
C ARG A 137 3.10 9.42 -14.01
N PRO A 138 3.40 8.28 -14.64
CA PRO A 138 4.07 7.18 -13.98
C PRO A 138 5.45 7.60 -13.47
N ALA A 139 5.85 7.05 -12.34
CA ALA A 139 7.11 7.42 -11.69
C ALA A 139 7.86 6.21 -11.10
N ILE A 140 7.17 5.10 -10.84
CA ILE A 140 7.76 3.95 -10.15
C ILE A 140 8.90 3.34 -10.98
N HIS A 141 8.70 3.13 -12.30
CA HIS A 141 9.75 2.61 -13.17
C HIS A 141 11.05 3.43 -13.08
N GLY A 142 10.94 4.76 -13.08
CA GLY A 142 12.09 5.66 -12.96
C GLY A 142 12.78 5.59 -11.61
N LEU A 143 12.05 5.41 -10.51
CA LEU A 143 12.63 5.25 -9.17
C LEU A 143 13.44 3.96 -9.04
N PHE A 144 13.05 2.92 -9.75
CA PHE A 144 13.72 1.63 -9.71
C PHE A 144 14.64 1.37 -10.92
N GLY A 145 14.80 2.34 -11.84
CA GLY A 145 15.64 2.18 -13.03
C GLY A 145 15.15 1.08 -13.97
N LEU A 146 13.84 0.84 -14.03
CA LEU A 146 13.20 -0.19 -14.83
C LEU A 146 12.67 0.37 -16.14
N SER A 147 12.44 -0.53 -17.12
CA SER A 147 11.57 -0.22 -18.27
C SER A 147 10.12 -0.06 -17.77
N ASP A 148 9.36 0.83 -18.39
CA ASP A 148 7.94 0.97 -18.14
C ASP A 148 7.08 -0.02 -18.95
N THR A 149 7.65 -0.72 -19.94
CA THR A 149 6.96 -1.69 -20.79
C THR A 149 7.58 -3.08 -20.75
N PRO A 150 6.76 -4.15 -20.81
CA PRO A 150 5.31 -4.14 -20.67
C PRO A 150 4.88 -3.77 -19.25
N GLY A 151 3.68 -3.18 -19.10
CA GLY A 151 3.18 -2.75 -17.80
C GLY A 151 1.65 -2.90 -17.65
N LEU A 152 1.12 -2.30 -16.61
CA LEU A 152 -0.30 -2.38 -16.22
C LEU A 152 -1.23 -2.07 -17.39
N SER A 153 -0.98 -1.00 -18.14
CA SER A 153 -1.82 -0.60 -19.26
C SER A 153 -1.83 -1.60 -20.41
N ASP A 154 -0.70 -2.30 -20.64
CA ASP A 154 -0.62 -3.36 -21.66
C ASP A 154 -1.42 -4.58 -21.22
N VAL A 155 -1.26 -4.99 -19.95
CA VAL A 155 -2.04 -6.11 -19.38
C VAL A 155 -3.53 -5.85 -19.44
N LEU A 156 -3.97 -4.65 -19.05
CA LEU A 156 -5.40 -4.28 -19.04
C LEU A 156 -6.01 -4.23 -20.42
N ARG A 157 -5.21 -3.94 -21.47
CA ARG A 157 -5.64 -3.97 -22.88
C ARG A 157 -5.51 -5.34 -23.53
N GLY A 158 -4.98 -6.33 -22.82
CA GLY A 158 -4.72 -7.67 -23.34
C GLY A 158 -3.52 -7.75 -24.29
N GLY A 159 -2.64 -6.74 -24.29
CA GLY A 159 -1.43 -6.68 -25.11
C GLY A 159 -0.24 -7.42 -24.50
N ALA A 160 -0.28 -7.74 -23.22
CA ALA A 160 0.75 -8.52 -22.52
C ALA A 160 0.12 -9.41 -21.45
N SER A 161 0.79 -10.51 -21.11
CA SER A 161 0.44 -11.29 -19.94
C SER A 161 0.88 -10.58 -18.66
N ILE A 162 0.24 -10.90 -17.53
CA ILE A 162 0.68 -10.37 -16.23
C ILE A 162 2.10 -10.83 -15.88
N ASP A 163 2.46 -12.03 -16.26
CA ASP A 163 3.79 -12.60 -15.97
C ASP A 163 4.90 -11.91 -16.77
N ASP A 164 4.62 -11.46 -17.97
CA ASP A 164 5.57 -10.66 -18.77
C ASP A 164 5.75 -9.24 -18.21
N ALA A 165 4.72 -8.68 -17.56
CA ALA A 165 4.73 -7.33 -17.05
C ALA A 165 5.30 -7.21 -15.62
N LEU A 166 5.29 -8.31 -14.84
CA LEU A 166 5.84 -8.32 -13.49
C LEU A 166 7.37 -8.33 -13.51
N VAL A 167 7.98 -7.40 -12.79
CA VAL A 167 9.43 -7.32 -12.59
C VAL A 167 9.75 -7.63 -11.15
N ALA A 168 10.45 -8.74 -10.90
CA ALA A 168 10.92 -9.08 -9.58
C ALA A 168 12.28 -8.47 -9.29
N LEU A 169 12.46 -7.97 -8.08
CA LEU A 169 13.71 -7.49 -7.51
C LEU A 169 14.12 -8.42 -6.35
N PRO A 170 14.82 -9.53 -6.65
CA PRO A 170 15.08 -10.57 -5.64
C PRO A 170 15.87 -10.06 -4.43
N GLU A 171 16.83 -9.15 -4.64
CA GLU A 171 17.64 -8.55 -3.57
C GLU A 171 16.81 -7.75 -2.57
N HIS A 172 15.63 -7.29 -2.97
CA HIS A 172 14.73 -6.50 -2.14
C HIS A 172 13.44 -7.25 -1.76
N ALA A 173 13.28 -8.51 -2.18
CA ALA A 173 12.06 -9.32 -2.00
C ALA A 173 10.78 -8.60 -2.48
N LEU A 174 10.91 -7.70 -3.46
CA LEU A 174 9.86 -6.84 -3.99
C LEU A 174 9.57 -7.19 -5.45
N THR A 175 8.29 -7.23 -5.81
CA THR A 175 7.85 -7.30 -7.20
C THR A 175 7.22 -5.96 -7.60
N ILE A 176 7.46 -5.52 -8.84
CA ILE A 176 6.94 -4.26 -9.38
C ILE A 176 6.12 -4.56 -10.62
N LEU A 177 4.98 -3.90 -10.75
CA LEU A 177 4.20 -3.80 -11.98
C LEU A 177 4.26 -2.34 -12.45
N PRO A 178 5.09 -2.04 -13.47
CA PRO A 178 5.16 -0.70 -14.07
C PRO A 178 3.82 -0.29 -14.69
N SER A 179 3.65 0.99 -15.00
CA SER A 179 2.42 1.52 -15.60
C SER A 179 2.16 1.02 -17.03
N GLY A 180 3.22 0.78 -17.78
CA GLY A 180 3.13 0.62 -19.23
C GLY A 180 2.93 1.94 -19.97
N PRO A 181 2.72 1.88 -21.30
CA PRO A 181 2.47 3.06 -22.12
C PRO A 181 1.22 3.84 -21.68
N LEU A 182 1.30 5.17 -21.77
CA LEU A 182 0.20 6.05 -21.36
C LEU A 182 -1.06 5.79 -22.20
N PRO A 183 -2.19 5.38 -21.59
CA PRO A 183 -3.44 5.16 -22.32
C PRO A 183 -4.18 6.46 -22.58
N SER A 184 -5.02 6.48 -23.63
CA SER A 184 -5.87 7.64 -23.97
C SER A 184 -6.92 7.91 -22.89
N HIS A 185 -7.42 6.85 -22.23
CA HIS A 185 -8.53 6.91 -21.25
C HIS A 185 -8.13 6.20 -19.93
N PRO A 186 -7.25 6.83 -19.11
CA PRO A 186 -6.75 6.19 -17.88
C PRO A 186 -7.83 5.79 -16.89
N ALA A 187 -8.80 6.66 -16.63
CA ALA A 187 -9.87 6.42 -15.67
C ALA A 187 -10.78 5.23 -16.08
N GLU A 188 -11.11 5.13 -17.36
CA GLU A 188 -11.92 4.03 -17.90
C GLU A 188 -11.17 2.70 -17.79
N LEU A 189 -9.85 2.73 -18.09
CA LEU A 189 -9.01 1.54 -18.00
C LEU A 189 -8.89 1.05 -16.56
N LEU A 190 -8.67 1.96 -15.61
CA LEU A 190 -8.63 1.64 -14.18
C LEU A 190 -9.99 1.17 -13.63
N GLY A 191 -11.12 1.66 -14.18
CA GLY A 191 -12.47 1.24 -13.82
C GLY A 191 -12.96 -0.04 -14.50
N SER A 192 -12.16 -0.61 -15.40
CA SER A 192 -12.55 -1.74 -16.23
C SER A 192 -12.75 -3.05 -15.45
N THR A 193 -13.51 -3.97 -16.05
CA THR A 193 -13.61 -5.35 -15.56
C THR A 193 -12.25 -6.07 -15.58
N ALA A 194 -11.37 -5.70 -16.54
CA ALA A 194 -10.02 -6.23 -16.62
C ALA A 194 -9.20 -5.88 -15.36
N MET A 195 -9.26 -4.62 -14.89
CA MET A 195 -8.57 -4.21 -13.65
C MET A 195 -9.08 -4.98 -12.43
N ARG A 196 -10.40 -5.17 -12.33
CA ARG A 196 -11.00 -5.95 -11.23
C ARG A 196 -10.49 -7.38 -11.22
N ARG A 197 -10.53 -8.08 -12.36
CA ARG A 197 -10.02 -9.45 -12.50
C ARG A 197 -8.52 -9.55 -12.22
N LEU A 198 -7.76 -8.55 -12.67
CA LEU A 198 -6.33 -8.48 -12.40
C LEU A 198 -6.06 -8.39 -10.90
N LEU A 199 -6.74 -7.50 -10.18
CA LEU A 199 -6.58 -7.38 -8.71
C LEU A 199 -6.98 -8.65 -7.99
N GLU A 200 -8.04 -9.34 -8.41
CA GLU A 200 -8.44 -10.65 -7.87
C GLU A 200 -7.32 -11.68 -8.06
N THR A 201 -6.73 -11.76 -9.25
CA THR A 201 -5.60 -12.64 -9.54
C THR A 201 -4.36 -12.29 -8.70
N LEU A 202 -4.00 -11.01 -8.61
CA LEU A 202 -2.85 -10.55 -7.85
C LEU A 202 -3.00 -10.83 -6.35
N ARG A 203 -4.20 -10.74 -5.78
CA ARG A 203 -4.49 -11.08 -4.38
C ARG A 203 -4.24 -12.55 -4.04
N THR A 204 -4.26 -13.45 -5.01
CA THR A 204 -3.89 -14.86 -4.78
C THR A 204 -2.37 -15.07 -4.75
N ARG A 205 -1.62 -14.16 -5.36
CA ARG A 205 -0.17 -14.27 -5.55
C ARG A 205 0.64 -13.47 -4.53
N PHE A 206 0.09 -12.36 -4.04
CA PHE A 206 0.77 -11.43 -3.16
C PHE A 206 0.02 -11.22 -1.85
N ASP A 207 0.77 -11.10 -0.77
CA ASP A 207 0.24 -10.86 0.57
C ASP A 207 -0.05 -9.36 0.79
N ARG A 208 0.70 -8.49 0.09
CA ARG A 208 0.54 -7.04 0.07
C ARG A 208 0.64 -6.49 -1.35
N ILE A 209 -0.28 -5.61 -1.69
CA ILE A 209 -0.32 -4.89 -2.97
C ILE A 209 -0.45 -3.41 -2.65
N LEU A 210 0.59 -2.65 -2.95
CA LEU A 210 0.57 -1.19 -2.86
C LEU A 210 0.37 -0.62 -4.26
N ILE A 211 -0.58 0.30 -4.42
CA ILE A 211 -0.89 0.91 -5.71
C ILE A 211 -0.62 2.41 -5.59
N ASP A 212 0.42 2.90 -6.28
CA ASP A 212 0.64 4.34 -6.44
C ASP A 212 -0.40 4.90 -7.42
N MET A 213 -1.19 5.87 -7.00
CA MET A 213 -2.27 6.45 -7.78
C MET A 213 -2.06 7.96 -7.98
N PRO A 214 -2.63 8.59 -9.03
CA PRO A 214 -2.53 10.02 -9.22
C PRO A 214 -3.13 10.79 -8.03
N PRO A 215 -2.89 12.10 -7.91
CA PRO A 215 -3.55 12.94 -6.91
C PRO A 215 -5.07 12.86 -7.03
N VAL A 216 -5.78 12.94 -5.88
CA VAL A 216 -7.24 12.83 -5.82
C VAL A 216 -7.91 13.93 -6.64
N ALA A 217 -7.44 15.17 -6.53
CA ALA A 217 -8.03 16.30 -7.22
C ALA A 217 -7.25 16.64 -8.51
N PRO A 218 -7.93 16.93 -9.63
CA PRO A 218 -9.39 16.90 -9.89
C PRO A 218 -9.89 15.57 -10.51
N LEU A 219 -9.24 14.43 -10.23
CA LEU A 219 -9.37 13.18 -10.98
C LEU A 219 -10.31 12.18 -10.29
N ALA A 220 -11.07 11.43 -11.11
CA ALA A 220 -11.95 10.35 -10.64
C ALA A 220 -11.19 9.03 -10.37
N ASP A 221 -9.95 8.91 -10.83
CA ASP A 221 -9.17 7.66 -10.86
C ASP A 221 -9.10 6.96 -9.48
N VAL A 222 -8.85 7.75 -8.41
CA VAL A 222 -8.77 7.23 -7.04
C VAL A 222 -10.11 6.76 -6.52
N SER A 223 -11.18 7.52 -6.77
CA SER A 223 -12.53 7.15 -6.34
C SER A 223 -13.00 5.84 -7.00
N ILE A 224 -12.64 5.64 -8.27
CA ILE A 224 -12.89 4.41 -9.01
C ILE A 224 -12.12 3.24 -8.39
N ALA A 225 -10.82 3.43 -8.13
CA ALA A 225 -9.97 2.41 -7.54
C ALA A 225 -10.42 2.01 -6.12
N LEU A 226 -10.93 2.97 -5.32
CA LEU A 226 -11.42 2.70 -3.97
C LEU A 226 -12.53 1.64 -3.92
N GLY A 227 -13.33 1.51 -4.97
CA GLY A 227 -14.33 0.44 -5.07
C GLY A 227 -13.75 -0.98 -5.08
N MET A 228 -12.47 -1.13 -5.40
CA MET A 228 -11.80 -2.41 -5.64
C MET A 228 -10.69 -2.74 -4.64
N VAL A 229 -10.35 -1.80 -3.74
CA VAL A 229 -9.23 -1.95 -2.79
C VAL A 229 -9.71 -1.95 -1.34
N ASP A 230 -8.83 -2.35 -0.43
CA ASP A 230 -9.16 -2.53 0.99
C ASP A 230 -8.95 -1.24 1.79
N GLY A 231 -7.99 -0.41 1.39
CA GLY A 231 -7.69 0.83 2.10
C GLY A 231 -6.93 1.87 1.27
N LEU A 232 -6.82 3.08 1.83
CA LEU A 232 -6.11 4.20 1.23
C LEU A 232 -5.25 4.92 2.27
N LEU A 233 -4.02 5.23 1.88
CA LEU A 233 -3.14 6.18 2.57
C LEU A 233 -3.05 7.47 1.77
N MET A 234 -3.29 8.61 2.42
CA MET A 234 -3.16 9.92 1.80
C MET A 234 -1.86 10.59 2.24
N ILE A 235 -1.01 10.91 1.28
CA ILE A 235 0.27 11.57 1.53
C ILE A 235 0.08 13.07 1.45
N VAL A 236 0.51 13.77 2.48
CA VAL A 236 0.39 15.23 2.63
C VAL A 236 1.79 15.80 2.85
N ARG A 237 2.19 16.80 2.09
CA ARG A 237 3.50 17.44 2.25
C ARG A 237 3.45 18.54 3.32
N ALA A 238 4.27 18.38 4.36
CA ALA A 238 4.35 19.31 5.48
C ALA A 238 4.70 20.73 5.02
N GLY A 239 3.98 21.73 5.53
CA GLY A 239 4.22 23.13 5.20
C GLY A 239 3.89 23.54 3.76
N VAL A 240 3.49 22.59 2.88
CA VAL A 240 3.24 22.84 1.46
C VAL A 240 1.79 22.55 1.07
N THR A 241 1.24 21.41 1.47
CA THR A 241 -0.14 21.04 1.11
C THR A 241 -1.14 21.82 1.97
N PRO A 242 -1.96 22.71 1.38
CA PRO A 242 -2.91 23.51 2.15
C PRO A 242 -4.03 22.66 2.74
N LYS A 243 -4.45 22.94 3.98
CA LYS A 243 -5.55 22.25 4.64
C LYS A 243 -6.83 22.16 3.79
N PRO A 244 -7.28 23.22 3.07
CA PRO A 244 -8.44 23.13 2.19
C PRO A 244 -8.28 22.12 1.04
N ALA A 245 -7.05 21.87 0.56
CA ALA A 245 -6.81 20.85 -0.46
C ALA A 245 -6.98 19.45 0.11
N ILE A 246 -6.56 19.21 1.36
CA ILE A 246 -6.75 17.94 2.07
C ILE A 246 -8.26 17.71 2.29
N GLU A 247 -8.98 18.70 2.76
CA GLU A 247 -10.44 18.61 3.00
C GLU A 247 -11.20 18.30 1.71
N ARG A 248 -10.88 18.98 0.61
CA ARG A 248 -11.48 18.70 -0.71
C ARG A 248 -11.14 17.29 -1.20
N ALA A 249 -9.91 16.83 -1.03
CA ALA A 249 -9.52 15.48 -1.42
C ALA A 249 -10.28 14.43 -0.62
N LEU A 250 -10.44 14.61 0.69
CA LEU A 250 -11.18 13.69 1.56
C LEU A 250 -12.69 13.70 1.31
N SER A 251 -13.26 14.85 0.96
CA SER A 251 -14.72 14.98 0.76
C SER A 251 -15.26 14.14 -0.41
N GLY A 252 -14.40 13.81 -1.38
CA GLY A 252 -14.76 12.97 -2.55
C GLY A 252 -14.50 11.47 -2.35
N LEU A 253 -14.06 11.04 -1.15
CA LEU A 253 -13.65 9.66 -0.88
C LEU A 253 -14.55 8.98 0.14
N ASP A 254 -14.64 7.65 0.06
CA ASP A 254 -15.20 6.82 1.13
C ASP A 254 -14.23 6.82 2.32
N LEU A 255 -14.56 7.62 3.33
CA LEU A 255 -13.72 7.78 4.53
C LEU A 255 -13.56 6.49 5.35
N SER A 256 -14.43 5.49 5.17
CA SER A 256 -14.30 4.20 5.85
C SER A 256 -13.10 3.40 5.37
N LYS A 257 -12.59 3.72 4.18
CA LYS A 257 -11.39 3.12 3.56
C LYS A 257 -10.12 3.94 3.79
N VAL A 258 -10.21 5.16 4.31
CA VAL A 258 -9.04 5.97 4.61
C VAL A 258 -8.37 5.47 5.89
N LEU A 259 -7.21 4.83 5.75
CA LEU A 259 -6.40 4.30 6.86
C LEU A 259 -5.75 5.42 7.67
N GLY A 260 -5.36 6.51 6.99
CA GLY A 260 -4.74 7.66 7.64
C GLY A 260 -4.10 8.64 6.67
N LEU A 261 -3.55 9.70 7.26
CA LEU A 261 -2.73 10.71 6.59
C LEU A 261 -1.28 10.50 6.96
N VAL A 262 -0.39 10.56 5.97
CA VAL A 262 1.06 10.51 6.16
C VAL A 262 1.62 11.90 5.90
N LEU A 263 2.22 12.50 6.91
CA LEU A 263 2.89 13.79 6.77
C LEU A 263 4.31 13.55 6.24
N ASN A 264 4.51 13.87 4.96
CA ASN A 264 5.78 13.73 4.26
C ASN A 264 6.58 15.04 4.30
N ASP A 265 7.91 14.94 4.19
CA ASP A 265 8.83 16.08 4.18
C ASP A 265 8.66 16.98 5.44
N ALA A 266 8.32 16.38 6.56
CA ALA A 266 8.33 17.04 7.85
C ALA A 266 9.80 17.21 8.28
N GLY A 267 10.31 18.43 8.18
CA GLY A 267 11.68 18.75 8.59
C GLY A 267 11.96 18.25 10.02
N THR A 268 13.19 17.84 10.28
CA THR A 268 13.64 17.33 11.59
C THR A 268 13.60 18.37 12.72
N GLY A 269 13.00 19.53 12.46
CA GLY A 269 13.07 20.76 13.27
C GLY A 269 12.00 20.95 14.33
N SER A 270 11.17 19.94 14.72
CA SER A 270 10.29 20.16 15.89
C SER A 270 9.59 18.93 16.47
N ALA A 271 10.12 17.74 16.30
CA ALA A 271 9.65 16.58 17.07
C ALA A 271 10.74 16.09 18.03
N SER A 272 11.19 16.97 18.91
CA SER A 272 11.77 16.56 20.19
C SER A 272 10.63 15.97 21.06
N TYR A 273 10.12 14.82 20.69
CA TYR A 273 9.41 13.98 21.63
C TYR A 273 10.48 13.38 22.54
N GLY A 274 10.62 14.01 23.73
CA GLY A 274 11.51 13.60 24.78
C GLY A 274 11.27 12.15 25.19
N TYR A 275 12.14 11.27 24.78
CA TYR A 275 12.50 10.09 25.54
C TYR A 275 13.77 10.41 26.32
N GLY A 276 13.59 11.30 27.31
CA GLY A 276 14.55 11.48 28.38
C GLY A 276 14.32 10.37 29.41
N HIS A 277 14.95 9.23 29.25
CA HIS A 277 15.26 8.38 30.41
C HIS A 277 16.64 8.77 30.90
N GLU A 278 16.67 9.68 31.88
CA GLU A 278 17.78 9.79 32.78
C GLU A 278 17.90 8.48 33.55
N TYR A 279 18.90 7.69 33.23
CA TYR A 279 19.43 6.70 34.17
C TYR A 279 20.28 7.46 35.17
N VAL A 280 19.70 7.77 36.32
CA VAL A 280 20.49 8.14 37.51
C VAL A 280 21.11 6.84 38.05
N ALA A 281 22.43 6.74 37.89
CA ALA A 281 23.22 5.74 38.60
C ALA A 281 23.30 6.18 40.07
N GLY A 282 22.86 5.31 40.95
CA GLY A 282 23.12 5.32 42.40
C GLY A 282 23.63 3.97 42.82
#